data_9a6304b79796c3194a1bdd611dcfedef
#
_entry.id   9a6304b79796c3194a1bdd611dcfedef
#
_cell.length_a   1.000
_cell.length_b   1.000
_cell.length_c   1.000
_cell.angle_alpha   90.00
_cell.angle_beta   90.00
_cell.angle_gamma   90.00
#
_symmetry.space_group_name_H-M   'P 1'
#
loop_
_entity.id
_entity.type
_entity.pdbx_description
1 polymer ?
#
loop_
_entity_poly.entity_id
_entity_poly.type
_entity_poly.pdbx_seq_one_letter_code
_entity_poly.pdbx_strand_id
1 'polypeptide(L)'
;MFRYYKILLILSLVMISSCDSMKSISSKYNILYNGDLFLNEGIDQLRNSYKDNFWDIIPVIVDNNITNSLPEYPTKNFLKSEEKAIKVIQKMGDYRNSASNYINDAYLLLGKSRFYDKRYISSLQAFNYILKQDVKSNIWLEAFYWRTLIYINLQQYELAKSSLEKELEDNKISKRNLSLLYDSMSELHYKKGDYPALIKSLKKAVKHSSSQEQIRRSYFIIAQSFMNLNKNDSASVYFQKSIDTKANNFSDIYLDANLKLSLLKKQELDEDYFNRMLRQPRNLMASSKINYYYALNSYEKGNYNDSEIQLKRSLKKIDDDKNLKVKVYNKLFEVNFDRKDYLSASNYLDS
;
A
#
# COMPACT_ATOMS: atom_id res chain seq x y z
N MET A 1 26.25 50.33 42.77
CA MET A 1 26.74 48.93 42.73
C MET A 1 25.65 47.89 43.04
N PHE A 2 24.84 48.00 44.05
CA PHE A 2 23.79 47.03 44.44
C PHE A 2 22.70 46.79 43.43
N ARG A 3 22.40 47.73 42.51
CA ARG A 3 21.36 47.60 41.49
C ARG A 3 21.77 46.68 40.34
N TYR A 4 23.05 46.67 39.97
CA TYR A 4 23.60 45.79 38.94
C TYR A 4 23.68 44.32 39.39
N TYR A 5 24.00 44.07 40.66
CA TYR A 5 24.03 42.73 41.24
C TYR A 5 22.62 42.08 41.24
N LYS A 6 21.56 42.85 41.52
CA LYS A 6 20.20 42.36 41.47
C LYS A 6 19.78 42.00 40.03
N ILE A 7 20.17 42.78 39.02
CA ILE A 7 19.87 42.50 37.60
C ILE A 7 20.65 41.26 37.16
N LEU A 8 21.91 41.12 37.54
CA LEU A 8 22.73 39.94 37.20
C LEU A 8 22.17 38.66 37.85
N LEU A 9 21.68 38.75 39.06
CA LEU A 9 21.06 37.63 39.77
C LEU A 9 19.72 37.21 39.15
N ILE A 10 18.92 38.17 38.70
CA ILE A 10 17.67 37.89 37.99
C ILE A 10 17.97 37.25 36.60
N LEU A 11 18.99 37.77 35.88
CA LEU A 11 19.40 37.17 34.60
C LEU A 11 19.93 35.75 34.78
N SER A 12 20.70 35.47 35.83
CA SER A 12 21.20 34.11 36.12
C SER A 12 20.07 33.13 36.47
N LEU A 13 19.06 33.57 37.22
CA LEU A 13 17.87 32.78 37.55
C LEU A 13 17.02 32.47 36.32
N VAL A 14 16.89 33.42 35.39
CA VAL A 14 16.19 33.20 34.11
C VAL A 14 16.95 32.21 33.23
N MET A 15 18.28 32.25 33.19
CA MET A 15 19.11 31.32 32.43
C MET A 15 19.02 29.88 32.96
N ILE A 16 18.94 29.70 34.28
CA ILE A 16 18.84 28.38 34.92
C ILE A 16 17.45 27.76 34.63
N SER A 17 16.36 28.53 34.71
CA SER A 17 15.01 28.05 34.44
C SER A 17 14.78 27.73 32.94
N SER A 18 15.47 28.42 32.02
CA SER A 18 15.39 28.15 30.59
C SER A 18 16.08 26.82 30.20
N CYS A 19 17.15 26.46 30.93
CA CYS A 19 17.92 25.23 30.63
C CYS A 19 17.14 23.95 30.98
N ASP A 20 16.34 23.93 32.02
CA ASP A 20 15.51 22.77 32.39
C ASP A 20 14.30 22.59 31.45
N SER A 21 13.74 23.69 31.00
CA SER A 21 12.66 23.65 29.98
C SER A 21 13.16 23.09 28.63
N MET A 22 14.34 23.54 28.17
CA MET A 22 14.96 23.04 26.94
C MET A 22 15.37 21.56 27.05
N LYS A 23 15.93 21.11 28.15
CA LYS A 23 16.26 19.69 28.40
C LYS A 23 15.01 18.81 28.41
N SER A 24 13.92 19.30 28.97
CA SER A 24 12.64 18.62 29.02
C SER A 24 12.04 18.42 27.59
N ILE A 25 12.08 19.45 26.73
CA ILE A 25 11.59 19.40 25.36
C ILE A 25 12.45 18.46 24.51
N SER A 26 13.77 18.60 24.58
CA SER A 26 14.70 17.73 23.84
C SER A 26 14.58 16.26 24.25
N SER A 27 14.37 15.99 25.54
CA SER A 27 14.12 14.63 26.04
C SER A 27 12.83 14.00 25.48
N LYS A 28 11.75 14.77 25.36
CA LYS A 28 10.47 14.31 24.83
C LYS A 28 10.56 14.05 23.33
N TYR A 29 11.19 14.95 22.58
CA TYR A 29 11.47 14.78 21.17
C TYR A 29 12.26 13.49 20.90
N ASN A 30 13.33 13.24 21.66
CA ASN A 30 14.13 12.02 21.52
C ASN A 30 13.33 10.75 21.84
N ILE A 31 12.38 10.80 22.78
CA ILE A 31 11.53 9.64 23.07
C ILE A 31 10.58 9.34 21.91
N LEU A 32 9.92 10.37 21.34
CA LEU A 32 9.04 10.20 20.18
C LEU A 32 9.82 9.74 18.96
N TYR A 33 10.95 10.37 18.67
CA TYR A 33 11.83 9.99 17.57
C TYR A 33 12.23 8.50 17.64
N ASN A 34 12.66 8.03 18.82
CA ASN A 34 12.97 6.62 19.00
C ASN A 34 11.74 5.72 18.85
N GLY A 35 10.56 6.20 19.23
CA GLY A 35 9.30 5.50 19.00
C GLY A 35 8.98 5.36 17.51
N ASP A 36 9.15 6.43 16.75
CA ASP A 36 8.98 6.43 15.28
C ASP A 36 9.98 5.50 14.59
N LEU A 37 11.25 5.44 15.07
CA LEU A 37 12.23 4.48 14.53
C LEU A 37 11.74 3.04 14.70
N PHE A 38 11.29 2.66 15.89
CA PHE A 38 10.74 1.30 16.11
C PHE A 38 9.50 1.03 15.25
N LEU A 39 8.59 2.02 15.12
CA LEU A 39 7.43 1.89 14.24
C LEU A 39 7.86 1.62 12.80
N ASN A 40 8.78 2.42 12.27
CA ASN A 40 9.25 2.31 10.89
C ASN A 40 10.01 1.00 10.65
N GLU A 41 10.86 0.55 11.57
CA GLU A 41 11.50 -0.76 11.49
C GLU A 41 10.47 -1.91 11.39
N GLY A 42 9.40 -1.85 12.19
CA GLY A 42 8.33 -2.83 12.13
C GLY A 42 7.58 -2.79 10.80
N ILE A 43 7.26 -1.60 10.29
CA ILE A 43 6.60 -1.40 9.00
C ILE A 43 7.49 -1.91 7.84
N ASP A 44 8.79 -1.59 7.88
CA ASP A 44 9.72 -2.02 6.84
C ASP A 44 9.86 -3.55 6.81
N GLN A 45 9.88 -4.22 7.96
CA GLN A 45 9.84 -5.68 8.04
C GLN A 45 8.58 -6.25 7.38
N LEU A 46 7.41 -5.65 7.63
CA LEU A 46 6.15 -6.04 7.00
C LEU A 46 6.17 -5.83 5.49
N ARG A 47 6.64 -4.66 5.05
CA ARG A 47 6.71 -4.31 3.61
C ARG A 47 7.68 -5.19 2.84
N ASN A 48 8.83 -5.52 3.42
CA ASN A 48 9.85 -6.36 2.78
C ASN A 48 9.37 -7.80 2.56
N SER A 49 8.45 -8.28 3.37
CA SER A 49 7.86 -9.62 3.24
C SER A 49 6.55 -9.63 2.44
N TYR A 50 5.97 -8.47 2.15
CA TYR A 50 4.76 -8.36 1.37
C TYR A 50 5.05 -8.38 -0.13
N LYS A 51 4.26 -9.16 -0.88
CA LYS A 51 4.24 -9.13 -2.35
C LYS A 51 2.79 -9.02 -2.81
N ASP A 52 2.54 -8.11 -3.78
CA ASP A 52 1.24 -8.03 -4.43
C ASP A 52 0.92 -9.34 -5.16
N ASN A 53 -0.30 -9.82 -4.99
CA ASN A 53 -0.83 -10.90 -5.83
C ASN A 53 -1.43 -10.32 -7.11
N PHE A 54 -0.65 -10.29 -8.18
CA PHE A 54 -1.07 -9.73 -9.46
C PHE A 54 -2.09 -10.58 -10.23
N TRP A 55 -2.40 -11.78 -9.74
CA TRP A 55 -3.47 -12.62 -10.33
C TRP A 55 -4.85 -12.09 -9.96
N ASP A 56 -4.96 -11.37 -8.86
CA ASP A 56 -6.16 -10.69 -8.38
C ASP A 56 -6.02 -9.18 -8.52
N ILE A 57 -7.10 -8.44 -8.23
CA ILE A 57 -7.01 -6.98 -8.11
C ILE A 57 -6.17 -6.67 -6.87
N ILE A 58 -5.04 -5.97 -7.07
CA ILE A 58 -4.16 -5.62 -5.96
C ILE A 58 -4.81 -4.55 -5.06
N PRO A 59 -4.49 -4.52 -3.75
CA PRO A 59 -5.08 -3.55 -2.82
C PRO A 59 -4.66 -2.12 -3.16
N VAL A 60 -5.54 -1.16 -2.85
CA VAL A 60 -5.28 0.27 -3.06
C VAL A 60 -4.22 0.75 -2.08
N ILE A 61 -4.38 0.43 -0.79
CA ILE A 61 -3.49 0.83 0.30
C ILE A 61 -2.72 -0.39 0.79
N VAL A 62 -1.43 -0.45 0.45
CA VAL A 62 -0.55 -1.57 0.85
C VAL A 62 -0.51 -1.70 2.36
N ASP A 63 -0.28 -0.61 3.09
CA ASP A 63 -0.14 -0.60 4.55
C ASP A 63 -1.38 -1.14 5.29
N ASN A 64 -2.56 -1.02 4.67
CA ASN A 64 -3.80 -1.60 5.22
C ASN A 64 -3.88 -3.13 5.04
N ASN A 65 -3.09 -3.70 4.16
CA ASN A 65 -3.18 -5.10 3.75
C ASN A 65 -1.97 -5.94 4.15
N ILE A 66 -0.80 -5.33 4.38
CA ILE A 66 0.44 -6.04 4.76
C ILE A 66 0.30 -6.82 6.06
N THR A 67 -0.55 -6.36 6.97
CA THR A 67 -0.77 -7.01 8.26
C THR A 67 -1.48 -8.36 8.14
N ASN A 68 -2.12 -8.66 7.02
CA ASN A 68 -2.89 -9.88 6.82
C ASN A 68 -2.07 -11.04 6.22
N SER A 69 -0.86 -10.77 5.74
CA SER A 69 -0.08 -11.67 4.88
C SER A 69 0.97 -12.51 5.59
N LEU A 70 1.22 -12.32 6.89
CA LEU A 70 2.36 -12.92 7.58
C LEU A 70 1.99 -13.86 8.72
N PRO A 71 2.70 -15.02 8.82
CA PRO A 71 2.55 -15.95 9.95
C PRO A 71 3.16 -15.41 11.26
N GLU A 72 4.23 -14.62 11.19
CA GLU A 72 4.87 -13.99 12.35
C GLU A 72 4.83 -12.46 12.22
N TYR A 73 4.43 -11.82 13.31
CA TYR A 73 4.27 -10.38 13.40
C TYR A 73 5.51 -9.72 14.00
N PRO A 74 5.96 -8.58 13.49
CA PRO A 74 6.99 -7.79 14.13
C PRO A 74 6.45 -7.06 15.38
N THR A 75 5.62 -7.71 16.18
CA THR A 75 4.96 -7.17 17.38
C THR A 75 5.93 -6.50 18.33
N LYS A 76 7.15 -7.02 18.47
CA LYS A 76 8.18 -6.46 19.36
C LYS A 76 8.50 -4.99 19.05
N ASN A 77 8.59 -4.62 17.78
CA ASN A 77 8.89 -3.23 17.39
C ASN A 77 7.68 -2.32 17.64
N PHE A 78 6.46 -2.80 17.36
CA PHE A 78 5.25 -2.04 17.64
C PHE A 78 5.02 -1.84 19.14
N LEU A 79 5.30 -2.85 19.98
CA LEU A 79 5.23 -2.72 21.43
C LEU A 79 6.26 -1.71 21.97
N LYS A 80 7.50 -1.72 21.46
CA LYS A 80 8.51 -0.72 21.84
C LYS A 80 8.09 0.69 21.43
N SER A 81 7.52 0.84 20.22
CA SER A 81 7.00 2.13 19.76
C SER A 81 5.86 2.62 20.66
N GLU A 82 4.91 1.75 20.99
CA GLU A 82 3.81 2.03 21.92
C GLU A 82 4.33 2.47 23.29
N GLU A 83 5.32 1.76 23.86
CA GLU A 83 5.95 2.13 25.16
C GLU A 83 6.50 3.56 25.13
N LYS A 84 7.17 3.96 24.03
CA LYS A 84 7.69 5.33 23.88
C LYS A 84 6.57 6.36 23.82
N ALA A 85 5.51 6.08 23.07
CA ALA A 85 4.34 6.93 22.99
C ALA A 85 3.67 7.12 24.38
N ILE A 86 3.41 6.02 25.09
CA ILE A 86 2.83 6.05 26.45
C ILE A 86 3.72 6.85 27.41
N LYS A 87 5.04 6.67 27.36
CA LYS A 87 5.98 7.40 28.21
C LYS A 87 5.90 8.93 28.00
N VAL A 88 5.67 9.37 26.76
CA VAL A 88 5.47 10.80 26.46
C VAL A 88 4.12 11.26 27.00
N ILE A 89 3.05 10.52 26.77
CA ILE A 89 1.68 10.86 27.26
C ILE A 89 1.69 11.00 28.79
N GLN A 90 2.31 10.07 29.51
CA GLN A 90 2.41 10.12 30.97
C GLN A 90 3.18 11.35 31.45
N LYS A 91 4.36 11.63 30.86
CA LYS A 91 5.19 12.80 31.23
C LYS A 91 4.49 14.13 30.91
N MET A 92 3.52 14.18 30.01
CA MET A 92 2.82 15.40 29.63
C MET A 92 1.52 15.61 30.37
N GLY A 93 0.94 14.56 30.95
CA GLY A 93 -0.26 14.65 31.81
C GLY A 93 -0.09 15.62 33.00
N ASP A 94 1.17 15.85 33.42
CA ASP A 94 1.53 16.76 34.50
C ASP A 94 1.62 18.23 34.07
N TYR A 95 1.60 18.54 32.75
CA TYR A 95 1.81 19.90 32.21
C TYR A 95 0.64 20.36 31.37
N ARG A 96 -0.39 20.96 31.99
CA ARG A 96 -1.65 21.32 31.32
C ARG A 96 -1.59 22.40 30.22
N ASN A 97 -0.51 23.15 30.04
CA ASN A 97 -0.53 24.43 29.31
C ASN A 97 0.50 24.66 28.19
N SER A 98 1.41 23.75 27.85
CA SER A 98 2.44 24.10 26.85
C SER A 98 2.80 23.03 25.81
N ALA A 99 2.02 21.97 25.69
CA ALA A 99 2.50 20.78 25.00
C ALA A 99 1.50 20.12 24.05
N SER A 100 0.51 20.87 23.51
CA SER A 100 -0.57 20.31 22.69
C SER A 100 -0.07 19.53 21.45
N ASN A 101 1.00 19.98 20.80
CA ASN A 101 1.49 19.32 19.58
C ASN A 101 2.15 17.96 19.90
N TYR A 102 3.05 17.89 20.86
CA TYR A 102 3.74 16.63 21.21
C TYR A 102 2.79 15.54 21.74
N ILE A 103 1.72 15.93 22.43
CA ILE A 103 0.75 14.95 22.93
C ILE A 103 -0.05 14.33 21.77
N ASN A 104 -0.36 15.14 20.76
CA ASN A 104 -1.04 14.63 19.55
C ASN A 104 -0.12 13.72 18.74
N ASP A 105 1.17 14.06 18.59
CA ASP A 105 2.17 13.20 17.97
C ASP A 105 2.30 11.87 18.73
N ALA A 106 2.30 11.92 20.08
CA ALA A 106 2.35 10.71 20.89
C ALA A 106 1.09 9.83 20.73
N TYR A 107 -0.10 10.42 20.70
CA TYR A 107 -1.32 9.67 20.41
C TYR A 107 -1.39 9.14 18.98
N LEU A 108 -0.85 9.87 18.00
CA LEU A 108 -0.75 9.41 16.63
C LEU A 108 0.18 8.19 16.54
N LEU A 109 1.37 8.26 17.16
CA LEU A 109 2.32 7.16 17.25
C LEU A 109 1.70 5.94 17.95
N LEU A 110 1.02 6.16 19.07
CA LEU A 110 0.30 5.13 19.82
C LEU A 110 -0.74 4.43 18.95
N GLY A 111 -1.56 5.21 18.25
CA GLY A 111 -2.59 4.71 17.34
C GLY A 111 -2.01 3.87 16.22
N LYS A 112 -0.95 4.37 15.55
CA LYS A 112 -0.28 3.64 14.45
C LYS A 112 0.37 2.34 14.95
N SER A 113 1.06 2.36 16.07
CA SER A 113 1.67 1.16 16.66
C SER A 113 0.64 0.06 16.93
N ARG A 114 -0.50 0.43 17.48
CA ARG A 114 -1.63 -0.48 17.74
C ARG A 114 -2.34 -0.94 16.47
N PHE A 115 -2.42 -0.08 15.44
CA PHE A 115 -2.98 -0.43 14.14
C PHE A 115 -2.18 -1.55 13.48
N TYR A 116 -0.88 -1.38 13.36
CA TYR A 116 -0.02 -2.39 12.77
C TYR A 116 0.07 -3.68 13.60
N ASP A 117 -0.19 -3.60 14.90
CA ASP A 117 -0.33 -4.74 15.81
C ASP A 117 -1.76 -5.34 15.82
N LYS A 118 -2.63 -4.94 14.89
CA LYS A 118 -4.05 -5.37 14.73
C LYS A 118 -4.94 -5.11 15.96
N ARG A 119 -4.50 -4.35 16.92
CA ARG A 119 -5.28 -3.97 18.09
C ARG A 119 -6.17 -2.76 17.76
N TYR A 120 -7.11 -2.96 16.83
CA TYR A 120 -7.91 -1.90 16.21
C TYR A 120 -8.74 -1.09 17.23
N ILE A 121 -9.36 -1.73 18.22
CA ILE A 121 -10.19 -1.01 19.19
C ILE A 121 -9.36 -0.05 20.05
N SER A 122 -8.20 -0.49 20.56
CA SER A 122 -7.31 0.39 21.33
C SER A 122 -6.60 1.42 20.46
N SER A 123 -6.42 1.15 19.17
CA SER A 123 -5.95 2.11 18.18
C SER A 123 -6.98 3.22 17.93
N LEU A 124 -8.28 2.87 17.79
CA LEU A 124 -9.39 3.84 17.70
C LEU A 124 -9.42 4.82 18.86
N GLN A 125 -9.17 4.34 20.09
CA GLN A 125 -9.14 5.22 21.27
C GLN A 125 -8.07 6.29 21.15
N ALA A 126 -6.87 5.94 20.66
CA ALA A 126 -5.79 6.88 20.44
C ALA A 126 -6.12 7.93 19.37
N PHE A 127 -6.64 7.51 18.22
CA PHE A 127 -7.00 8.45 17.16
C PHE A 127 -8.20 9.32 17.55
N ASN A 128 -9.19 8.78 18.27
CA ASN A 128 -10.33 9.56 18.74
C ASN A 128 -9.93 10.65 19.74
N TYR A 129 -8.84 10.50 20.50
CA TYR A 129 -8.30 11.57 21.34
C TYR A 129 -7.94 12.80 20.50
N ILE A 130 -7.24 12.58 19.36
CA ILE A 130 -6.83 13.66 18.44
C ILE A 130 -8.07 14.26 17.76
N LEU A 131 -9.01 13.42 17.34
CA LEU A 131 -10.18 13.83 16.56
C LEU A 131 -11.26 14.56 17.37
N LYS A 132 -11.18 14.53 18.71
CA LYS A 132 -12.05 15.33 19.58
C LYS A 132 -11.66 16.81 19.64
N GLN A 133 -10.49 17.18 19.08
CA GLN A 133 -10.04 18.56 19.05
C GLN A 133 -10.71 19.32 17.91
N ASP A 134 -11.07 20.59 18.17
CA ASP A 134 -11.82 21.41 17.20
C ASP A 134 -10.98 21.87 16.00
N VAL A 135 -9.65 21.82 16.09
CA VAL A 135 -8.75 22.29 15.02
C VAL A 135 -8.35 21.15 14.09
N LYS A 136 -8.78 21.22 12.85
CA LYS A 136 -8.38 20.29 11.78
C LYS A 136 -6.93 20.56 11.32
N SER A 137 -5.97 20.07 12.06
CA SER A 137 -4.53 20.10 11.73
C SER A 137 -4.14 18.95 10.79
N ASN A 138 -2.90 18.93 10.29
CA ASN A 138 -2.38 17.78 9.53
C ASN A 138 -2.41 16.49 10.35
N ILE A 139 -2.13 16.57 11.65
CA ILE A 139 -2.18 15.42 12.58
C ILE A 139 -3.63 14.92 12.73
N TRP A 140 -4.59 15.83 12.80
CA TRP A 140 -6.02 15.50 12.83
C TRP A 140 -6.43 14.71 11.57
N LEU A 141 -6.03 15.18 10.40
CA LEU A 141 -6.34 14.50 9.12
C LEU A 141 -5.65 13.14 9.01
N GLU A 142 -4.42 13.02 9.49
CA GLU A 142 -3.74 11.73 9.55
C GLU A 142 -4.46 10.76 10.52
N ALA A 143 -4.86 11.22 11.69
CA ALA A 143 -5.66 10.42 12.63
C ALA A 143 -7.02 10.01 12.03
N PHE A 144 -7.67 10.91 11.27
CA PHE A 144 -8.90 10.62 10.55
C PHE A 144 -8.70 9.53 9.49
N TYR A 145 -7.62 9.61 8.71
CA TYR A 145 -7.24 8.61 7.72
C TYR A 145 -7.08 7.23 8.39
N TRP A 146 -6.27 7.12 9.44
CA TRP A 146 -6.04 5.85 10.14
C TRP A 146 -7.32 5.29 10.78
N ARG A 147 -8.14 6.15 11.38
CA ARG A 147 -9.45 5.74 11.93
C ARG A 147 -10.34 5.16 10.83
N THR A 148 -10.36 5.78 9.67
CA THR A 148 -11.15 5.29 8.53
C THR A 148 -10.68 3.92 8.07
N LEU A 149 -9.36 3.68 7.99
CA LEU A 149 -8.83 2.36 7.67
C LEU A 149 -9.23 1.31 8.72
N ILE A 150 -9.30 1.68 9.99
CA ILE A 150 -9.78 0.77 11.04
C ILE A 150 -11.25 0.41 10.81
N TYR A 151 -12.12 1.38 10.51
CA TYR A 151 -13.53 1.09 10.20
C TYR A 151 -13.65 0.14 9.01
N ILE A 152 -12.83 0.31 7.97
CA ILE A 152 -12.79 -0.58 6.81
C ILE A 152 -12.35 -2.01 7.24
N ASN A 153 -11.31 -2.14 8.08
CA ASN A 153 -10.83 -3.43 8.56
C ASN A 153 -11.82 -4.15 9.49
N LEU A 154 -12.60 -3.38 10.24
CA LEU A 154 -13.69 -3.88 11.07
C LEU A 154 -15.00 -4.10 10.28
N GLN A 155 -14.97 -3.95 8.95
CA GLN A 155 -16.12 -4.07 8.04
C GLN A 155 -17.28 -3.09 8.35
N GLN A 156 -16.99 -2.01 9.08
CA GLN A 156 -17.94 -0.92 9.37
C GLN A 156 -18.03 0.03 8.18
N TYR A 157 -18.38 -0.49 7.02
CA TYR A 157 -18.28 0.20 5.73
C TYR A 157 -19.17 1.45 5.65
N GLU A 158 -20.36 1.41 6.20
CA GLU A 158 -21.28 2.56 6.16
C GLU A 158 -20.78 3.70 7.06
N LEU A 159 -20.17 3.39 8.20
CA LEU A 159 -19.53 4.38 9.07
C LEU A 159 -18.31 5.00 8.40
N ALA A 160 -17.46 4.19 7.76
CA ALA A 160 -16.32 4.68 6.98
C ALA A 160 -16.79 5.60 5.85
N LYS A 161 -17.81 5.18 5.08
CA LYS A 161 -18.36 5.92 3.95
C LYS A 161 -18.93 7.28 4.36
N SER A 162 -19.85 7.29 5.32
CA SER A 162 -20.49 8.53 5.78
C SER A 162 -19.48 9.52 6.37
N SER A 163 -18.48 9.03 7.10
CA SER A 163 -17.38 9.86 7.62
C SER A 163 -16.55 10.49 6.49
N LEU A 164 -16.20 9.71 5.45
CA LEU A 164 -15.44 10.19 4.30
C LEU A 164 -16.24 11.19 3.46
N GLU A 165 -17.53 10.92 3.21
CA GLU A 165 -18.40 11.80 2.43
C GLU A 165 -18.53 13.16 3.13
N LYS A 166 -18.79 13.16 4.44
CA LYS A 166 -18.84 14.38 5.25
C LYS A 166 -17.53 15.19 5.17
N GLU A 167 -16.37 14.51 5.23
CA GLU A 167 -15.09 15.21 5.16
C GLU A 167 -14.79 15.73 3.76
N LEU A 168 -15.20 15.02 2.71
CA LEU A 168 -15.02 15.43 1.30
C LEU A 168 -15.90 16.62 0.90
N GLU A 169 -16.95 16.96 1.66
CA GLU A 169 -17.77 18.16 1.46
C GLU A 169 -17.07 19.45 1.94
N ASP A 170 -16.00 19.34 2.73
CA ASP A 170 -15.23 20.48 3.21
C ASP A 170 -14.34 21.07 2.10
N ASN A 171 -14.72 22.24 1.58
CA ASN A 171 -14.00 22.93 0.48
C ASN A 171 -12.61 23.47 0.87
N LYS A 172 -12.18 23.36 2.13
CA LYS A 172 -10.89 23.85 2.62
C LYS A 172 -9.80 22.79 2.63
N ILE A 173 -10.04 21.59 2.10
CA ILE A 173 -9.09 20.49 2.11
C ILE A 173 -7.98 20.72 1.07
N SER A 174 -6.73 20.57 1.49
CA SER A 174 -5.57 20.65 0.56
C SER A 174 -5.58 19.50 -0.45
N LYS A 175 -4.95 19.70 -1.62
CA LYS A 175 -4.87 18.65 -2.66
C LYS A 175 -4.30 17.33 -2.14
N ARG A 176 -3.24 17.39 -1.31
CA ARG A 176 -2.63 16.21 -0.70
C ARG A 176 -3.63 15.44 0.17
N ASN A 177 -4.40 16.15 0.96
CA ASN A 177 -5.38 15.55 1.85
C ASN A 177 -6.57 14.98 1.06
N LEU A 178 -6.97 15.62 -0.04
CA LEU A 178 -7.98 15.07 -0.97
C LEU A 178 -7.52 13.74 -1.56
N SER A 179 -6.24 13.59 -1.92
CA SER A 179 -5.71 12.30 -2.40
C SER A 179 -5.89 11.21 -1.35
N LEU A 180 -5.50 11.47 -0.10
CA LEU A 180 -5.64 10.50 1.01
C LEU A 180 -7.09 10.08 1.24
N LEU A 181 -8.03 11.04 1.20
CA LEU A 181 -9.46 10.74 1.38
C LEU A 181 -10.02 9.89 0.23
N TYR A 182 -9.63 10.20 -1.04
CA TYR A 182 -10.06 9.40 -2.18
C TYR A 182 -9.37 8.03 -2.23
N ASP A 183 -8.13 7.90 -1.76
CA ASP A 183 -7.46 6.61 -1.59
C ASP A 183 -8.18 5.75 -0.54
N SER A 184 -8.60 6.37 0.59
CA SER A 184 -9.41 5.67 1.61
C SER A 184 -10.79 5.27 1.10
N MET A 185 -11.45 6.12 0.30
CA MET A 185 -12.71 5.79 -0.35
C MET A 185 -12.53 4.65 -1.37
N SER A 186 -11.40 4.64 -2.07
CA SER A 186 -11.07 3.57 -3.02
C SER A 186 -10.79 2.25 -2.31
N GLU A 187 -10.07 2.27 -1.17
CA GLU A 187 -9.86 1.08 -0.34
C GLU A 187 -11.20 0.51 0.17
N LEU A 188 -12.12 1.38 0.59
CA LEU A 188 -13.47 0.98 0.98
C LEU A 188 -14.19 0.24 -0.15
N HIS A 189 -14.19 0.81 -1.37
CA HIS A 189 -14.85 0.19 -2.53
C HIS A 189 -14.13 -1.09 -2.97
N TYR A 190 -12.81 -1.14 -2.88
CA TYR A 190 -12.02 -2.35 -3.10
C TYR A 190 -12.44 -3.48 -2.16
N LYS A 191 -12.54 -3.21 -0.85
CA LYS A 191 -12.97 -4.21 0.15
C LYS A 191 -14.43 -4.68 -0.01
N LYS A 192 -15.29 -3.81 -0.55
CA LYS A 192 -16.69 -4.16 -0.88
C LYS A 192 -16.82 -4.90 -2.22
N GLY A 193 -15.78 -4.96 -3.04
CA GLY A 193 -15.85 -5.50 -4.42
C GLY A 193 -16.68 -4.63 -5.37
N ASP A 194 -16.91 -3.35 -5.03
CA ASP A 194 -17.64 -2.40 -5.87
C ASP A 194 -16.70 -1.76 -6.90
N TYR A 195 -16.42 -2.48 -7.98
CA TYR A 195 -15.47 -2.06 -9.00
C TYR A 195 -15.86 -0.78 -9.75
N PRO A 196 -17.14 -0.52 -10.07
CA PRO A 196 -17.55 0.76 -10.66
C PRO A 196 -17.25 1.96 -9.75
N ALA A 197 -17.55 1.87 -8.46
CA ALA A 197 -17.25 2.92 -7.50
C ALA A 197 -15.75 3.04 -7.21
N LEU A 198 -15.00 1.91 -7.16
CA LEU A 198 -13.55 1.88 -7.06
C LEU A 198 -12.89 2.65 -8.21
N ILE A 199 -13.28 2.40 -9.44
CA ILE A 199 -12.77 3.12 -10.61
C ILE A 199 -13.04 4.62 -10.49
N LYS A 200 -14.24 5.01 -10.06
CA LYS A 200 -14.63 6.43 -9.90
C LYS A 200 -13.79 7.13 -8.85
N SER A 201 -13.58 6.51 -7.69
CA SER A 201 -12.80 7.08 -6.59
C SER A 201 -11.30 7.15 -6.93
N LEU A 202 -10.72 6.10 -7.54
CA LEU A 202 -9.32 6.10 -7.98
C LEU A 202 -9.04 7.18 -9.04
N LYS A 203 -9.95 7.42 -9.99
CA LYS A 203 -9.81 8.52 -10.96
C LYS A 203 -9.75 9.90 -10.26
N LYS A 204 -10.44 10.07 -9.14
CA LYS A 204 -10.36 11.29 -8.33
C LYS A 204 -9.05 11.33 -7.53
N ALA A 205 -8.62 10.22 -6.92
CA ALA A 205 -7.35 10.13 -6.21
C ALA A 205 -6.17 10.53 -7.10
N VAL A 206 -6.09 9.99 -8.32
CA VAL A 206 -5.03 10.31 -9.30
C VAL A 206 -4.94 11.80 -9.61
N LYS A 207 -6.06 12.52 -9.69
CA LYS A 207 -6.07 13.98 -9.96
C LYS A 207 -5.40 14.80 -8.86
N HIS A 208 -5.38 14.29 -7.65
CA HIS A 208 -4.88 14.99 -6.46
C HIS A 208 -3.55 14.42 -5.95
N SER A 209 -3.13 13.24 -6.41
CA SER A 209 -1.88 12.60 -5.99
C SER A 209 -0.66 13.33 -6.57
N SER A 210 0.38 13.47 -5.76
CA SER A 210 1.71 13.91 -6.17
C SER A 210 2.70 12.75 -6.33
N SER A 211 2.35 11.56 -5.85
CA SER A 211 3.20 10.36 -5.93
C SER A 211 3.01 9.64 -7.26
N GLN A 212 4.06 9.59 -8.07
CA GLN A 212 4.03 8.87 -9.35
C GLN A 212 3.84 7.36 -9.16
N GLU A 213 4.39 6.78 -8.08
CA GLU A 213 4.19 5.36 -7.74
C GLU A 213 2.71 5.07 -7.42
N GLN A 214 2.07 5.94 -6.61
CA GLN A 214 0.65 5.80 -6.29
C GLN A 214 -0.24 5.99 -7.54
N ILE A 215 0.11 6.93 -8.42
CA ILE A 215 -0.59 7.15 -9.71
C ILE A 215 -0.50 5.89 -10.58
N ARG A 216 0.71 5.31 -10.74
CA ARG A 216 0.93 4.06 -11.48
C ARG A 216 0.08 2.93 -10.91
N ARG A 217 0.12 2.73 -9.59
CA ARG A 217 -0.66 1.73 -8.88
C ARG A 217 -2.15 1.92 -9.12
N SER A 218 -2.64 3.14 -8.98
CA SER A 218 -4.05 3.47 -9.21
C SER A 218 -4.51 3.17 -10.64
N TYR A 219 -3.71 3.52 -11.65
CA TYR A 219 -4.03 3.17 -13.04
C TYR A 219 -4.03 1.66 -13.28
N PHE A 220 -3.11 0.94 -12.66
CA PHE A 220 -3.06 -0.52 -12.73
C PHE A 220 -4.33 -1.16 -12.13
N ILE A 221 -4.75 -0.71 -10.94
CA ILE A 221 -5.97 -1.19 -10.28
C ILE A 221 -7.22 -0.86 -11.10
N ILE A 222 -7.29 0.34 -11.67
CA ILE A 222 -8.39 0.72 -12.59
C ILE A 222 -8.43 -0.24 -13.78
N ALA A 223 -7.28 -0.57 -14.38
CA ALA A 223 -7.20 -1.51 -15.50
C ALA A 223 -7.67 -2.92 -15.09
N GLN A 224 -7.21 -3.45 -13.96
CA GLN A 224 -7.66 -4.73 -13.43
C GLN A 224 -9.17 -4.74 -13.16
N SER A 225 -9.70 -3.63 -12.61
CA SER A 225 -11.14 -3.48 -12.36
C SER A 225 -11.95 -3.48 -13.65
N PHE A 226 -11.45 -2.85 -14.73
CA PHE A 226 -12.08 -2.92 -16.04
C PHE A 226 -12.02 -4.33 -16.65
N MET A 227 -10.91 -5.06 -16.49
CA MET A 227 -10.84 -6.47 -16.91
C MET A 227 -11.88 -7.32 -16.20
N ASN A 228 -12.03 -7.14 -14.88
CA ASN A 228 -13.02 -7.86 -14.09
C ASN A 228 -14.46 -7.56 -14.53
N LEU A 229 -14.72 -6.36 -15.08
CA LEU A 229 -15.99 -5.96 -15.68
C LEU A 229 -16.11 -6.33 -17.17
N ASN A 230 -15.19 -7.14 -17.73
CA ASN A 230 -15.11 -7.52 -19.15
C ASN A 230 -15.03 -6.33 -20.14
N LYS A 231 -14.47 -5.17 -19.67
CA LYS A 231 -14.28 -3.94 -20.47
C LYS A 231 -12.83 -3.85 -20.96
N ASN A 232 -12.42 -4.76 -21.85
CA ASN A 232 -11.03 -4.95 -22.26
C ASN A 232 -10.40 -3.71 -22.93
N ASP A 233 -11.15 -2.97 -23.75
CA ASP A 233 -10.64 -1.74 -24.39
C ASP A 233 -10.25 -0.69 -23.33
N SER A 234 -11.13 -0.47 -22.34
CA SER A 234 -10.84 0.43 -21.24
C SER A 234 -9.66 -0.06 -20.41
N ALA A 235 -9.58 -1.37 -20.14
CA ALA A 235 -8.44 -1.96 -19.41
C ALA A 235 -7.12 -1.69 -20.13
N SER A 236 -7.07 -1.89 -21.46
CA SER A 236 -5.88 -1.61 -22.29
C SER A 236 -5.40 -0.17 -22.14
N VAL A 237 -6.33 0.79 -22.22
CA VAL A 237 -6.01 2.23 -22.04
C VAL A 237 -5.39 2.49 -20.66
N TYR A 238 -5.91 1.89 -19.59
CA TYR A 238 -5.41 2.14 -18.24
C TYR A 238 -4.13 1.36 -17.91
N PHE A 239 -3.91 0.18 -18.46
CA PHE A 239 -2.59 -0.47 -18.40
C PHE A 239 -1.55 0.37 -19.12
N GLN A 240 -1.85 0.93 -20.30
CA GLN A 240 -0.92 1.82 -20.99
C GLN A 240 -0.61 3.06 -20.15
N LYS A 241 -1.61 3.71 -19.52
CA LYS A 241 -1.38 4.83 -18.60
C LYS A 241 -0.50 4.46 -17.42
N SER A 242 -0.64 3.25 -16.87
CA SER A 242 0.22 2.74 -15.80
C SER A 242 1.67 2.61 -16.28
N ILE A 243 1.88 2.08 -17.48
CA ILE A 243 3.22 1.95 -18.11
C ILE A 243 3.86 3.31 -18.34
N ASP A 244 3.11 4.27 -18.88
CA ASP A 244 3.58 5.61 -19.27
C ASP A 244 3.83 6.53 -18.08
N THR A 245 3.38 6.15 -16.88
CA THR A 245 3.60 6.96 -15.67
C THR A 245 5.10 7.04 -15.36
N LYS A 246 5.59 8.26 -15.08
CA LYS A 246 7.00 8.55 -14.74
C LYS A 246 7.36 8.08 -13.32
N ALA A 247 7.26 6.79 -13.07
CA ALA A 247 7.62 6.13 -11.83
C ALA A 247 8.77 5.13 -12.09
N ASN A 248 9.20 4.39 -11.05
CA ASN A 248 10.28 3.41 -11.20
C ASN A 248 9.88 2.25 -12.13
N ASN A 249 10.54 2.13 -13.28
CA ASN A 249 10.27 1.07 -14.27
C ASN A 249 10.83 -0.31 -13.87
N PHE A 250 11.45 -0.43 -12.72
CA PHE A 250 11.86 -1.72 -12.14
C PHE A 250 10.78 -2.31 -11.21
N SER A 251 9.64 -1.62 -11.04
CA SER A 251 8.56 -2.13 -10.19
C SER A 251 7.83 -3.32 -10.84
N ASP A 252 7.36 -4.24 -9.99
CA ASP A 252 6.55 -5.39 -10.42
C ASP A 252 5.26 -4.94 -11.13
N ILE A 253 4.66 -3.82 -10.71
CA ILE A 253 3.47 -3.24 -11.36
C ILE A 253 3.76 -2.88 -12.82
N TYR A 254 4.95 -2.31 -13.11
CA TYR A 254 5.32 -1.98 -14.48
C TYR A 254 5.42 -3.22 -15.35
N LEU A 255 6.07 -4.29 -14.84
CA LEU A 255 6.17 -5.56 -15.55
C LEU A 255 4.79 -6.17 -15.79
N ASP A 256 3.97 -6.28 -14.73
CA ASP A 256 2.64 -6.87 -14.81
C ASP A 256 1.68 -6.08 -15.72
N ALA A 257 1.77 -4.75 -15.74
CA ALA A 257 1.02 -3.92 -16.67
C ALA A 257 1.36 -4.27 -18.14
N ASN A 258 2.66 -4.42 -18.46
CA ASN A 258 3.11 -4.84 -19.79
C ASN A 258 2.60 -6.25 -20.15
N LEU A 259 2.69 -7.20 -19.20
CA LEU A 259 2.23 -8.58 -19.43
C LEU A 259 0.72 -8.65 -19.62
N LYS A 260 -0.07 -7.95 -18.79
CA LYS A 260 -1.53 -7.92 -18.94
C LYS A 260 -1.97 -7.18 -20.22
N LEU A 261 -1.29 -6.09 -20.58
CA LEU A 261 -1.56 -5.40 -21.84
C LEU A 261 -1.28 -6.30 -23.04
N SER A 262 -0.24 -7.16 -22.99
CA SER A 262 0.07 -8.11 -24.05
C SER A 262 -1.08 -9.11 -24.33
N LEU A 263 -1.83 -9.50 -23.30
CA LEU A 263 -3.01 -10.36 -23.48
C LEU A 263 -4.15 -9.63 -24.18
N LEU A 264 -4.30 -8.33 -23.92
CA LEU A 264 -5.40 -7.54 -24.51
C LEU A 264 -5.11 -7.13 -25.96
N LYS A 265 -3.82 -6.98 -26.31
CA LYS A 265 -3.33 -6.64 -27.65
C LYS A 265 -2.82 -7.85 -28.44
N LYS A 266 -3.52 -8.96 -28.36
CA LYS A 266 -3.13 -10.29 -28.83
C LYS A 266 -2.49 -10.37 -30.23
N GLN A 267 -2.98 -9.59 -31.19
CA GLN A 267 -2.54 -9.63 -32.60
C GLN A 267 -1.37 -8.69 -32.90
N GLU A 268 -1.15 -7.67 -32.05
CA GLU A 268 -0.14 -6.62 -32.30
C GLU A 268 1.27 -6.98 -31.82
N LEU A 269 1.39 -8.00 -30.94
CA LEU A 269 2.67 -8.34 -30.32
C LEU A 269 3.27 -9.61 -30.93
N ASP A 270 4.51 -9.50 -31.34
CA ASP A 270 5.30 -10.58 -31.91
C ASP A 270 6.16 -11.32 -30.87
N GLU A 271 6.82 -12.37 -31.31
CA GLU A 271 7.78 -13.13 -30.52
C GLU A 271 8.91 -12.26 -29.98
N ASP A 272 9.38 -11.29 -30.75
CA ASP A 272 10.46 -10.40 -30.37
C ASP A 272 10.12 -9.54 -29.16
N TYR A 273 8.85 -9.20 -28.93
CA TYR A 273 8.42 -8.46 -27.75
C TYR A 273 8.77 -9.23 -26.45
N PHE A 274 8.37 -10.51 -26.38
CA PHE A 274 8.64 -11.34 -25.20
C PHE A 274 10.13 -11.67 -25.07
N ASN A 275 10.82 -11.93 -26.20
CA ASN A 275 12.26 -12.19 -26.21
C ASN A 275 13.05 -10.97 -25.70
N ARG A 276 12.67 -9.74 -26.06
CA ARG A 276 13.26 -8.51 -25.49
C ARG A 276 13.05 -8.42 -23.99
N MET A 277 11.84 -8.76 -23.49
CA MET A 277 11.59 -8.79 -22.04
C MET A 277 12.46 -9.83 -21.32
N LEU A 278 12.59 -11.03 -21.86
CA LEU A 278 13.38 -12.13 -21.28
C LEU A 278 14.90 -11.83 -21.26
N ARG A 279 15.40 -11.03 -22.22
CA ARG A 279 16.81 -10.62 -22.27
C ARG A 279 17.18 -9.55 -21.25
N GLN A 280 16.20 -8.90 -20.61
CA GLN A 280 16.49 -7.86 -19.62
C GLN A 280 16.91 -8.48 -18.28
N PRO A 281 18.10 -8.16 -17.72
CA PRO A 281 18.56 -8.76 -16.47
C PRO A 281 17.60 -8.57 -15.30
N ARG A 282 16.90 -7.44 -15.26
CA ARG A 282 15.88 -7.13 -14.23
C ARG A 282 14.69 -8.09 -14.23
N ASN A 283 14.41 -8.75 -15.34
CA ASN A 283 13.27 -9.65 -15.51
C ASN A 283 13.65 -11.12 -15.26
N LEU A 284 14.89 -11.41 -14.85
CA LEU A 284 15.37 -12.78 -14.68
C LEU A 284 14.50 -13.59 -13.71
N MET A 285 14.16 -13.00 -12.57
CA MET A 285 13.30 -13.63 -11.54
C MET A 285 11.86 -13.81 -12.00
N ALA A 286 11.39 -12.99 -12.94
CA ALA A 286 10.04 -13.07 -13.50
C ALA A 286 9.97 -13.87 -14.80
N SER A 287 11.05 -14.53 -15.21
CA SER A 287 11.13 -15.23 -16.50
C SER A 287 10.09 -16.36 -16.66
N SER A 288 9.72 -17.05 -15.58
CA SER A 288 8.62 -18.01 -15.56
C SER A 288 7.29 -17.37 -15.94
N LYS A 289 6.98 -16.24 -15.34
CA LYS A 289 5.76 -15.47 -15.59
C LYS A 289 5.73 -14.91 -17.01
N ILE A 290 6.86 -14.38 -17.50
CA ILE A 290 6.96 -13.87 -18.89
C ILE A 290 6.73 -15.01 -19.89
N ASN A 291 7.35 -16.19 -19.69
CA ASN A 291 7.11 -17.35 -20.55
C ASN A 291 5.65 -17.81 -20.53
N TYR A 292 4.97 -17.77 -19.39
CA TYR A 292 3.55 -18.05 -19.30
C TYR A 292 2.71 -17.10 -20.17
N TYR A 293 2.94 -15.79 -20.08
CA TYR A 293 2.20 -14.80 -20.89
C TYR A 293 2.55 -14.91 -22.39
N TYR A 294 3.81 -15.25 -22.71
CA TYR A 294 4.19 -15.56 -24.08
C TYR A 294 3.42 -16.78 -24.61
N ALA A 295 3.34 -17.83 -23.80
CA ALA A 295 2.58 -19.02 -24.18
C ALA A 295 1.08 -18.72 -24.42
N LEU A 296 0.47 -17.87 -23.59
CA LEU A 296 -0.91 -17.42 -23.80
C LEU A 296 -1.08 -16.69 -25.14
N ASN A 297 -0.12 -15.81 -25.48
CA ASN A 297 -0.14 -15.10 -26.77
C ASN A 297 0.01 -16.05 -27.94
N SER A 298 0.91 -17.04 -27.88
CA SER A 298 1.10 -18.08 -28.91
C SER A 298 -0.14 -18.95 -29.07
N TYR A 299 -0.77 -19.34 -27.96
CA TYR A 299 -2.02 -20.12 -27.98
C TYR A 299 -3.13 -19.37 -28.69
N GLU A 300 -3.36 -18.11 -28.38
CA GLU A 300 -4.39 -17.28 -29.01
C GLU A 300 -4.18 -17.08 -30.55
N LYS A 301 -2.93 -17.20 -31.00
CA LYS A 301 -2.55 -17.19 -32.43
C LYS A 301 -2.66 -18.55 -33.09
N GLY A 302 -3.08 -19.58 -32.36
CA GLY A 302 -3.14 -20.97 -32.86
C GLY A 302 -1.77 -21.67 -32.90
N ASN A 303 -0.71 -21.06 -32.40
CA ASN A 303 0.63 -21.63 -32.38
C ASN A 303 0.82 -22.54 -31.14
N TYR A 304 0.06 -23.64 -31.11
CA TYR A 304 0.00 -24.57 -29.97
C TYR A 304 1.35 -25.18 -29.61
N ASN A 305 2.21 -25.48 -30.59
CA ASN A 305 3.55 -26.05 -30.36
C ASN A 305 4.43 -25.06 -29.60
N ASP A 306 4.48 -23.78 -30.02
CA ASP A 306 5.27 -22.77 -29.33
C ASP A 306 4.67 -22.50 -27.94
N SER A 307 3.35 -22.43 -27.83
CA SER A 307 2.67 -22.28 -26.53
C SER A 307 3.12 -23.37 -25.54
N GLU A 308 3.13 -24.64 -25.96
CA GLU A 308 3.58 -25.75 -25.10
C GLU A 308 5.04 -25.61 -24.70
N ILE A 309 5.91 -25.23 -25.63
CA ILE A 309 7.34 -24.99 -25.35
C ILE A 309 7.52 -23.91 -24.29
N GLN A 310 6.81 -22.78 -24.41
CA GLN A 310 6.91 -21.69 -23.46
C GLN A 310 6.33 -22.04 -22.08
N LEU A 311 5.21 -22.82 -22.05
CA LEU A 311 4.67 -23.33 -20.79
C LEU A 311 5.66 -24.25 -20.07
N LYS A 312 6.32 -25.17 -20.79
CA LYS A 312 7.37 -26.02 -20.22
C LYS A 312 8.58 -25.21 -19.74
N ARG A 313 8.96 -24.13 -20.44
CA ARG A 313 10.00 -23.19 -19.98
C ARG A 313 9.56 -22.43 -18.73
N SER A 314 8.30 -22.06 -18.64
CA SER A 314 7.73 -21.46 -17.43
C SER A 314 7.86 -22.40 -16.24
N LEU A 315 7.44 -23.67 -16.36
CA LEU A 315 7.54 -24.67 -15.27
C LEU A 315 8.96 -24.86 -14.76
N LYS A 316 9.97 -24.89 -15.65
CA LYS A 316 11.38 -25.07 -15.26
C LYS A 316 11.95 -23.96 -14.39
N LYS A 317 11.29 -22.81 -14.33
CA LYS A 317 11.76 -21.60 -13.65
C LYS A 317 10.79 -21.11 -12.58
N ILE A 318 9.71 -21.86 -12.32
CA ILE A 318 8.80 -21.56 -11.21
C ILE A 318 9.48 -22.02 -9.92
N ASP A 319 9.75 -21.07 -9.03
CA ASP A 319 10.20 -21.37 -7.66
C ASP A 319 8.98 -21.69 -6.77
N ASP A 320 8.47 -20.68 -6.05
CA ASP A 320 7.39 -20.88 -5.06
C ASP A 320 6.00 -20.34 -5.48
N ASP A 321 5.83 -19.84 -6.72
CA ASP A 321 4.54 -19.33 -7.20
C ASP A 321 3.56 -20.47 -7.53
N LYS A 322 2.89 -20.98 -6.49
CA LYS A 322 1.88 -22.04 -6.63
C LYS A 322 0.75 -21.64 -7.57
N ASN A 323 0.34 -20.37 -7.57
CA ASN A 323 -0.74 -19.87 -8.45
C ASN A 323 -0.33 -19.94 -9.91
N LEU A 324 0.90 -19.52 -10.23
CA LEU A 324 1.43 -19.62 -11.59
C LEU A 324 1.54 -21.09 -12.01
N LYS A 325 2.04 -21.97 -11.11
CA LYS A 325 2.17 -23.40 -11.39
C LYS A 325 0.84 -24.02 -11.82
N VAL A 326 -0.22 -23.81 -11.04
CA VAL A 326 -1.58 -24.29 -11.37
C VAL A 326 -2.06 -23.72 -12.71
N LYS A 327 -1.83 -22.43 -12.97
CA LYS A 327 -2.22 -21.81 -14.25
C LYS A 327 -1.48 -22.41 -15.45
N VAL A 328 -0.19 -22.73 -15.28
CA VAL A 328 0.60 -23.36 -16.33
C VAL A 328 0.11 -24.78 -16.65
N TYR A 329 -0.16 -25.60 -15.63
CA TYR A 329 -0.69 -26.94 -15.84
C TYR A 329 -2.07 -26.93 -16.50
N ASN A 330 -2.96 -26.06 -16.04
CA ASN A 330 -4.28 -25.90 -16.68
C ASN A 330 -4.15 -25.49 -18.15
N LYS A 331 -3.22 -24.58 -18.48
CA LYS A 331 -3.02 -24.16 -19.87
C LYS A 331 -2.34 -25.27 -20.70
N LEU A 332 -1.45 -26.07 -20.15
CA LEU A 332 -0.88 -27.26 -20.82
C LEU A 332 -1.97 -28.29 -21.13
N PHE A 333 -2.90 -28.50 -20.20
CA PHE A 333 -4.08 -29.32 -20.47
C PHE A 333 -4.87 -28.78 -21.68
N GLU A 334 -5.25 -27.48 -21.66
CA GLU A 334 -6.03 -26.86 -22.74
C GLU A 334 -5.32 -26.98 -24.12
N VAL A 335 -4.00 -26.63 -24.16
CA VAL A 335 -3.20 -26.70 -25.39
C VAL A 335 -3.19 -28.12 -25.99
N ASN A 336 -2.99 -29.15 -25.17
CA ASN A 336 -2.93 -30.53 -25.63
C ASN A 336 -4.32 -31.07 -26.00
N PHE A 337 -5.35 -30.67 -25.26
CA PHE A 337 -6.73 -31.00 -25.56
C PHE A 337 -7.16 -30.47 -26.96
N ASP A 338 -6.85 -29.20 -27.24
CA ASP A 338 -7.19 -28.58 -28.55
C ASP A 338 -6.39 -29.19 -29.71
N ARG A 339 -5.18 -29.68 -29.42
CA ARG A 339 -4.40 -30.48 -30.39
C ARG A 339 -4.90 -31.92 -30.55
N LYS A 340 -5.90 -32.35 -29.80
CA LYS A 340 -6.43 -33.72 -29.74
C LYS A 340 -5.42 -34.74 -29.19
N ASP A 341 -4.40 -34.30 -28.48
CA ASP A 341 -3.48 -35.16 -27.71
C ASP A 341 -4.04 -35.37 -26.29
N TYR A 342 -5.08 -36.19 -26.22
CA TYR A 342 -5.81 -36.44 -24.98
C TYR A 342 -4.98 -37.16 -23.93
N LEU A 343 -4.00 -37.96 -24.34
CA LEU A 343 -3.11 -38.65 -23.40
C LEU A 343 -2.20 -37.63 -22.64
N SER A 344 -1.56 -36.75 -23.39
CA SER A 344 -0.77 -35.68 -22.80
C SER A 344 -1.63 -34.72 -21.95
N ALA A 345 -2.83 -34.39 -22.43
CA ALA A 345 -3.77 -33.56 -21.71
C ALA A 345 -4.13 -34.15 -20.33
N SER A 346 -4.51 -35.46 -20.29
CA SER A 346 -4.83 -36.15 -19.03
C SER A 346 -3.69 -36.10 -18.02
N ASN A 347 -2.45 -36.29 -18.45
CA ASN A 347 -1.27 -36.28 -17.57
C ASN A 347 -1.08 -34.92 -16.85
N TYR A 348 -1.53 -33.81 -17.47
CA TYR A 348 -1.43 -32.49 -16.85
C TYR A 348 -2.56 -32.15 -15.87
N LEU A 349 -3.67 -32.88 -15.88
CA LEU A 349 -4.74 -32.76 -14.87
C LEU A 349 -4.33 -33.41 -13.54
N ASP A 350 -3.53 -34.47 -13.61
CA ASP A 350 -3.10 -35.24 -12.45
C ASP A 350 -1.84 -34.65 -11.78
N SER A 351 -1.27 -33.56 -12.34
CA SER A 351 -0.02 -32.91 -11.89
C SER A 351 -0.26 -31.64 -11.07
#